data_168cdff633f9bb3922c5cc78b573e55f
#
_entry.id   168cdff633f9bb3922c5cc78b573e55f
#
_cell.length_a   1.000
_cell.length_b   1.000
_cell.length_c   1.000
_cell.angle_alpha   90.00
_cell.angle_beta   90.00
_cell.angle_gamma   90.00
#
_symmetry.space_group_name_H-M   'P 1'
#
loop_
_entity.id
_entity.type
_entity.pdbx_description
1 polymer ?
#
loop_
_entity_poly.entity_id
_entity_poly.type
_entity_poly.pdbx_seq_one_letter_code
_entity_poly.pdbx_strand_id
1 'polypeptide(L)'
;MIRAITFKDIAAVQQIAKISWKDTYKDIIPDDIQQLFLDKAYSSTMLAKRMEKTIFLLAEYENEPVGFANFTYVDEDGDAELTAIYVLPDFQQIGLGKKLLFAGLKEMPKGRQLFVYVESENNGARIFYERYGFECLEEFDEYFEGHPLSTAKYVYLLNN
;
A
#
# COMPACT_ATOMS: atom_id res chain seq x y z
N MET A 1 6.67 14.15 7.34
CA MET A 1 5.61 14.04 8.36
C MET A 1 4.54 13.05 7.93
N ILE A 2 4.04 12.25 8.87
CA ILE A 2 2.97 11.28 8.60
C ILE A 2 1.72 11.72 9.35
N ARG A 3 0.59 11.75 8.68
CA ARG A 3 -0.70 12.12 9.27
C ARG A 3 -1.86 11.35 8.61
N ALA A 4 -3.03 11.40 9.25
CA ALA A 4 -4.22 10.82 8.65
C ALA A 4 -4.63 11.62 7.40
N ILE A 5 -5.16 10.92 6.41
CA ILE A 5 -5.69 11.52 5.19
C ILE A 5 -7.01 12.25 5.51
N THR A 6 -7.23 13.37 4.83
CA THR A 6 -8.49 14.10 4.88
C THR A 6 -9.10 14.21 3.47
N PHE A 7 -10.34 14.66 3.39
CA PHE A 7 -11.02 14.84 2.09
C PHE A 7 -10.26 15.78 1.15
N LYS A 8 -9.49 16.71 1.69
CA LYS A 8 -8.67 17.63 0.90
C LYS A 8 -7.53 16.92 0.16
N ASP A 9 -7.18 15.73 0.60
CA ASP A 9 -6.04 14.97 0.07
C ASP A 9 -6.42 14.02 -1.07
N ILE A 10 -7.71 13.88 -1.38
CA ILE A 10 -8.19 12.90 -2.38
C ILE A 10 -7.46 13.07 -3.72
N ALA A 11 -7.40 14.28 -4.24
CA ALA A 11 -6.74 14.52 -5.53
C ALA A 11 -5.26 14.16 -5.48
N ALA A 12 -4.58 14.48 -4.37
CA ALA A 12 -3.16 14.14 -4.19
C ALA A 12 -2.95 12.62 -4.16
N VAL A 13 -3.81 11.88 -3.44
CA VAL A 13 -3.73 10.41 -3.39
C VAL A 13 -3.93 9.81 -4.78
N GLN A 14 -4.91 10.28 -5.54
CA GLN A 14 -5.15 9.83 -6.90
C GLN A 14 -3.91 10.03 -7.79
N GLN A 15 -3.28 11.19 -7.69
CA GLN A 15 -2.09 11.51 -8.47
C GLN A 15 -0.89 10.64 -8.06
N ILE A 16 -0.66 10.49 -6.76
CA ILE A 16 0.41 9.63 -6.24
C ILE A 16 0.21 8.20 -6.69
N ALA A 17 -1.01 7.68 -6.60
CA ALA A 17 -1.33 6.31 -7.03
C ALA A 17 -1.04 6.14 -8.52
N LYS A 18 -1.47 7.07 -9.37
CA LYS A 18 -1.26 7.00 -10.81
C LYS A 18 0.22 6.98 -11.19
N ILE A 19 0.99 7.90 -10.62
CA ILE A 19 2.42 8.00 -10.90
C ILE A 19 3.16 6.76 -10.38
N SER A 20 2.87 6.35 -9.16
CA SER A 20 3.54 5.21 -8.52
C SER A 20 3.24 3.89 -9.23
N TRP A 21 1.99 3.69 -9.65
CA TRP A 21 1.59 2.49 -10.39
C TRP A 21 2.29 2.41 -11.74
N LYS A 22 2.35 3.52 -12.47
CA LYS A 22 3.02 3.56 -13.76
C LYS A 22 4.50 3.24 -13.62
N ASP A 23 5.16 3.81 -12.62
CA ASP A 23 6.57 3.57 -12.35
C ASP A 23 6.85 2.12 -11.96
N THR A 24 6.03 1.57 -11.05
CA THR A 24 6.23 0.23 -10.49
C THR A 24 5.87 -0.88 -11.48
N TYR A 25 4.77 -0.73 -12.21
CA TYR A 25 4.17 -1.82 -12.99
C TYR A 25 4.27 -1.66 -14.51
N LYS A 26 5.06 -0.73 -15.00
CA LYS A 26 5.08 -0.40 -16.43
C LYS A 26 5.43 -1.59 -17.35
N ASP A 27 6.24 -2.52 -16.88
CA ASP A 27 6.62 -3.72 -17.64
C ASP A 27 5.95 -4.99 -17.12
N ILE A 28 5.03 -4.86 -16.17
CA ILE A 28 4.39 -5.99 -15.50
C ILE A 28 2.90 -6.01 -15.78
N ILE A 29 2.23 -4.86 -15.68
CA ILE A 29 0.78 -4.72 -15.89
C ILE A 29 0.55 -3.71 -17.03
N PRO A 30 -0.21 -4.09 -18.08
CA PRO A 30 -0.51 -3.16 -19.17
C PRO A 30 -1.19 -1.88 -18.69
N ASP A 31 -0.91 -0.75 -19.37
CA ASP A 31 -1.44 0.56 -18.97
C ASP A 31 -2.96 0.61 -18.88
N ASP A 32 -3.67 -0.06 -19.80
CA ASP A 32 -5.13 -0.08 -19.80
C ASP A 32 -5.68 -0.84 -18.59
N ILE A 33 -5.01 -1.90 -18.16
CA ILE A 33 -5.37 -2.65 -16.96
C ILE A 33 -5.11 -1.82 -15.71
N GLN A 34 -3.98 -1.11 -15.67
CA GLN A 34 -3.68 -0.18 -14.56
C GLN A 34 -4.77 0.88 -14.43
N GLN A 35 -5.16 1.50 -15.55
CA GLN A 35 -6.16 2.56 -15.55
C GLN A 35 -7.53 2.03 -15.09
N LEU A 36 -7.90 0.84 -15.56
CA LEU A 36 -9.16 0.20 -15.15
C LEU A 36 -9.21 0.01 -13.63
N PHE A 37 -8.14 -0.49 -13.04
CA PHE A 37 -8.05 -0.68 -11.60
C PHE A 37 -8.09 0.66 -10.86
N LEU A 38 -7.28 1.63 -11.29
CA LEU A 38 -7.18 2.93 -10.62
C LEU A 38 -8.51 3.69 -10.65
N ASP A 39 -9.25 3.59 -11.75
CA ASP A 39 -10.56 4.24 -11.88
C ASP A 39 -11.57 3.67 -10.87
N LYS A 40 -11.47 2.38 -10.54
CA LYS A 40 -12.34 1.74 -9.56
C LYS A 40 -11.88 2.00 -8.13
N ALA A 41 -10.62 1.65 -7.84
CA ALA A 41 -10.10 1.62 -6.46
C ALA A 41 -9.77 3.00 -5.91
N TYR A 42 -9.48 3.97 -6.78
CA TYR A 42 -9.08 5.32 -6.39
C TYR A 42 -10.05 6.40 -6.85
N SER A 43 -11.32 6.03 -7.09
CA SER A 43 -12.36 7.03 -7.31
C SER A 43 -12.57 7.83 -6.03
N SER A 44 -13.09 9.04 -6.15
CA SER A 44 -13.37 9.89 -4.97
C SER A 44 -14.31 9.20 -3.99
N THR A 45 -15.32 8.48 -4.50
CA THR A 45 -16.27 7.74 -3.67
C THR A 45 -15.56 6.62 -2.89
N MET A 46 -14.71 5.85 -3.55
CA MET A 46 -14.00 4.76 -2.89
C MET A 46 -12.98 5.25 -1.88
N LEU A 47 -12.27 6.33 -2.19
CA LEU A 47 -11.32 6.92 -1.24
C LEU A 47 -12.03 7.45 0.00
N ALA A 48 -13.19 8.09 -0.17
CA ALA A 48 -13.99 8.56 0.96
C ALA A 48 -14.39 7.40 1.88
N LYS A 49 -14.82 6.26 1.31
CA LYS A 49 -15.15 5.07 2.08
C LYS A 49 -13.96 4.52 2.84
N ARG A 50 -12.80 4.47 2.18
CA ARG A 50 -11.57 3.96 2.79
C ARG A 50 -11.11 4.84 3.94
N MET A 51 -11.31 6.16 3.85
CA MET A 51 -10.99 7.07 4.95
C MET A 51 -11.81 6.78 6.20
N GLU A 52 -13.06 6.39 6.04
CA GLU A 52 -13.93 6.06 7.18
C GLU A 52 -13.66 4.69 7.77
N LYS A 53 -13.32 3.71 6.94
CA LYS A 53 -13.33 2.28 7.30
C LYS A 53 -11.96 1.66 7.46
N THR A 54 -10.91 2.42 7.23
CA THR A 54 -9.53 1.90 7.26
C THR A 54 -8.59 2.90 7.91
N ILE A 55 -7.36 2.44 8.20
CA ILE A 55 -6.26 3.30 8.61
C ILE A 55 -5.63 3.83 7.32
N PHE A 56 -5.75 5.13 7.08
CA PHE A 56 -5.30 5.73 5.83
C PHE A 56 -4.39 6.92 6.14
N LEU A 57 -3.10 6.77 5.84
CA LEU A 57 -2.05 7.70 6.24
C LEU A 57 -1.40 8.36 5.03
N LEU A 58 -1.02 9.64 5.21
CA LEU A 58 -0.34 10.43 4.18
C LEU A 58 1.06 10.78 4.65
N ALA A 59 2.02 10.71 3.73
CA ALA A 59 3.37 11.21 3.96
C ALA A 59 3.53 12.54 3.26
N GLU A 60 4.06 13.52 3.99
CA GLU A 60 4.39 14.84 3.45
C GLU A 60 5.90 15.07 3.52
N TYR A 61 6.42 15.73 2.51
CA TYR A 61 7.80 16.21 2.49
C TYR A 61 7.75 17.70 2.12
N GLU A 62 8.27 18.55 3.01
CA GLU A 62 8.21 20.02 2.83
C GLU A 62 6.76 20.49 2.58
N ASN A 63 5.81 19.94 3.35
CA ASN A 63 4.38 20.26 3.31
C ASN A 63 3.65 19.82 2.03
N GLU A 64 4.29 19.01 1.19
CA GLU A 64 3.66 18.48 -0.02
C GLU A 64 3.37 16.98 0.14
N PRO A 65 2.18 16.51 -0.26
CA PRO A 65 1.87 15.08 -0.25
C PRO A 65 2.77 14.33 -1.23
N VAL A 66 3.49 13.31 -0.75
CA VAL A 66 4.41 12.52 -1.59
C VAL A 66 4.25 11.02 -1.46
N GLY A 67 3.39 10.56 -0.56
CA GLY A 67 3.15 9.13 -0.39
C GLY A 67 1.95 8.86 0.49
N PHE A 68 1.51 7.61 0.53
CA PHE A 68 0.41 7.19 1.39
C PHE A 68 0.52 5.70 1.72
N ALA A 69 -0.17 5.30 2.79
CA ALA A 69 -0.34 3.88 3.13
C ALA A 69 -1.76 3.65 3.60
N ASN A 70 -2.31 2.48 3.28
CA ASN A 70 -3.65 2.10 3.63
C ASN A 70 -3.64 0.70 4.25
N PHE A 71 -4.22 0.58 5.45
CA PHE A 71 -4.26 -0.67 6.20
C PHE A 71 -5.70 -0.94 6.59
N THR A 72 -6.12 -2.21 6.59
CA THR A 72 -7.41 -2.57 7.20
C THR A 72 -7.29 -2.43 8.72
N TYR A 73 -8.42 -2.27 9.41
CA TYR A 73 -8.44 -2.43 10.87
C TYR A 73 -8.20 -3.90 11.20
N VAL A 74 -7.68 -4.14 12.39
CA VAL A 74 -7.49 -5.49 12.93
C VAL A 74 -8.85 -6.15 13.09
N ASP A 75 -9.00 -7.37 12.57
CA ASP A 75 -10.23 -8.15 12.67
C ASP A 75 -10.29 -8.95 13.99
N GLU A 76 -11.33 -9.78 14.12
CA GLU A 76 -11.57 -10.60 15.32
C GLU A 76 -10.45 -11.60 15.57
N ASP A 77 -9.76 -12.04 14.52
CA ASP A 77 -8.66 -13.02 14.64
C ASP A 77 -7.31 -12.36 14.92
N GLY A 78 -7.29 -11.04 14.97
CA GLY A 78 -6.06 -10.28 15.16
C GLY A 78 -5.31 -10.01 13.87
N ASP A 79 -5.95 -10.17 12.72
CA ASP A 79 -5.32 -10.01 11.41
C ASP A 79 -5.68 -8.66 10.79
N ALA A 80 -4.72 -8.09 10.09
CA ALA A 80 -4.91 -6.89 9.28
C ALA A 80 -4.15 -7.06 7.96
N GLU A 81 -4.47 -6.22 6.99
CA GLU A 81 -3.79 -6.21 5.71
C GLU A 81 -3.28 -4.81 5.39
N LEU A 82 -2.05 -4.74 4.90
CA LEU A 82 -1.51 -3.54 4.26
C LEU A 82 -1.94 -3.60 2.79
N THR A 83 -2.96 -2.82 2.44
CA THR A 83 -3.56 -2.88 1.11
C THR A 83 -2.85 -2.01 0.08
N ALA A 84 -2.16 -0.96 0.51
CA ALA A 84 -1.40 -0.08 -0.37
C ALA A 84 -0.34 0.67 0.42
N ILE A 85 0.83 0.83 -0.17
CA ILE A 85 1.86 1.74 0.31
C ILE A 85 2.66 2.22 -0.90
N TYR A 86 2.64 3.53 -1.14
CA TYR A 86 3.31 4.13 -2.28
C TYR A 86 3.97 5.45 -1.89
N VAL A 87 5.18 5.67 -2.39
CA VAL A 87 5.92 6.93 -2.29
C VAL A 87 6.34 7.30 -3.70
N LEU A 88 6.15 8.57 -4.07
CA LEU A 88 6.55 9.07 -5.38
C LEU A 88 8.02 8.72 -5.64
N PRO A 89 8.39 8.36 -6.89
CA PRO A 89 9.76 7.92 -7.21
C PRO A 89 10.84 8.89 -6.73
N ASP A 90 10.63 10.19 -6.90
CA ASP A 90 11.63 11.20 -6.51
C ASP A 90 11.83 11.32 -5.00
N PHE A 91 10.94 10.74 -4.20
CA PHE A 91 10.97 10.82 -2.74
C PHE A 91 11.23 9.46 -2.08
N GLN A 92 11.57 8.44 -2.87
CA GLN A 92 11.96 7.14 -2.34
C GLN A 92 13.39 7.20 -1.77
N GLN A 93 13.76 6.21 -0.97
CA GLN A 93 15.10 6.05 -0.39
C GLN A 93 15.45 7.09 0.68
N ILE A 94 14.48 7.86 1.16
CA ILE A 94 14.68 8.81 2.28
C ILE A 94 13.90 8.40 3.53
N GLY A 95 13.41 7.15 3.57
CA GLY A 95 12.79 6.58 4.76
C GLY A 95 11.30 6.84 4.93
N LEU A 96 10.62 7.43 3.94
CA LEU A 96 9.17 7.71 4.06
C LEU A 96 8.32 6.44 4.07
N GLY A 97 8.67 5.44 3.27
CA GLY A 97 7.97 4.15 3.28
C GLY A 97 8.05 3.48 4.63
N LYS A 98 9.23 3.49 5.24
CA LYS A 98 9.43 2.97 6.60
C LYS A 98 8.57 3.73 7.61
N LYS A 99 8.55 5.05 7.53
CA LYS A 99 7.75 5.88 8.45
C LYS A 99 6.26 5.61 8.31
N LEU A 100 5.77 5.45 7.09
CA LEU A 100 4.37 5.08 6.83
C LEU A 100 4.04 3.71 7.42
N LEU A 101 4.90 2.73 7.17
CA LEU A 101 4.70 1.37 7.68
C LEU A 101 4.61 1.37 9.21
N PHE A 102 5.60 1.98 9.88
CA PHE A 102 5.63 1.96 11.35
C PHE A 102 4.54 2.82 11.98
N ALA A 103 4.12 3.90 11.31
CA ALA A 103 2.97 4.68 11.77
C ALA A 103 1.69 3.84 11.77
N GLY A 104 1.50 3.02 10.73
CA GLY A 104 0.36 2.09 10.66
C GLY A 104 0.42 1.01 11.74
N LEU A 105 1.60 0.44 11.98
CA LEU A 105 1.78 -0.58 13.01
C LEU A 105 1.41 -0.07 14.40
N LYS A 106 1.67 1.20 14.69
CA LYS A 106 1.30 1.82 15.97
C LYS A 106 -0.22 1.89 16.18
N GLU A 107 -0.98 1.86 15.10
CA GLU A 107 -2.45 1.87 15.17
C GLU A 107 -3.04 0.48 15.42
N MET A 108 -2.19 -0.54 15.61
CA MET A 108 -2.58 -1.94 15.73
C MET A 108 -2.09 -2.59 17.02
N PRO A 109 -2.36 -2.00 18.21
CA PRO A 109 -1.79 -2.53 19.46
C PRO A 109 -2.28 -3.92 19.83
N LYS A 110 -3.45 -4.35 19.31
CA LYS A 110 -4.02 -5.67 19.56
C LYS A 110 -3.90 -6.61 18.38
N GLY A 111 -3.20 -6.20 17.33
CA GLY A 111 -3.00 -7.02 16.16
C GLY A 111 -2.03 -8.17 16.42
N ARG A 112 -2.21 -9.26 15.68
CA ARG A 112 -1.35 -10.45 15.74
C ARG A 112 -0.54 -10.62 14.48
N GLN A 113 -1.14 -10.39 13.31
CA GLN A 113 -0.49 -10.56 12.01
C GLN A 113 -0.89 -9.44 11.06
N LEU A 114 0.07 -8.94 10.29
CA LEU A 114 -0.17 -8.01 9.20
C LEU A 114 0.25 -8.69 7.90
N PHE A 115 -0.69 -8.84 6.97
CA PHE A 115 -0.42 -9.45 5.66
C PHE A 115 -0.24 -8.38 4.60
N VAL A 116 0.58 -8.67 3.60
CA VAL A 116 0.68 -7.85 2.39
C VAL A 116 0.82 -8.77 1.18
N TYR A 117 0.16 -8.41 0.09
CA TYR A 117 0.23 -9.12 -1.18
C TYR A 117 1.04 -8.28 -2.16
N VAL A 118 2.06 -8.89 -2.74
CA VAL A 118 3.04 -8.20 -3.60
C VAL A 118 3.10 -8.93 -4.93
N GLU A 119 3.05 -8.19 -6.04
CA GLU A 119 3.31 -8.80 -7.34
C GLU A 119 4.72 -9.41 -7.32
N SER A 120 4.86 -10.66 -7.76
CA SER A 120 6.10 -11.44 -7.56
C SER A 120 7.34 -10.83 -8.24
N GLU A 121 7.15 -10.08 -9.32
CA GLU A 121 8.25 -9.42 -10.03
C GLU A 121 8.61 -8.04 -9.46
N ASN A 122 7.84 -7.55 -8.50
CA ASN A 122 8.11 -6.28 -7.84
C ASN A 122 9.22 -6.46 -6.80
N ASN A 123 10.45 -6.56 -7.27
CA ASN A 123 11.60 -6.84 -6.42
C ASN A 123 11.86 -5.74 -5.39
N GLY A 124 11.62 -4.48 -5.76
CA GLY A 124 11.80 -3.36 -4.82
C GLY A 124 10.91 -3.48 -3.60
N ALA A 125 9.64 -3.84 -3.80
CA ALA A 125 8.70 -4.05 -2.70
C ALA A 125 9.08 -5.27 -1.87
N ARG A 126 9.47 -6.37 -2.52
CA ARG A 126 9.87 -7.59 -1.82
C ARG A 126 11.07 -7.33 -0.90
N ILE A 127 12.08 -6.62 -1.40
CA ILE A 127 13.26 -6.24 -0.62
C ILE A 127 12.86 -5.35 0.57
N PHE A 128 11.95 -4.38 0.32
CA PHE A 128 11.45 -3.50 1.37
C PHE A 128 10.80 -4.29 2.51
N TYR A 129 9.87 -5.18 2.17
CA TYR A 129 9.15 -5.94 3.20
C TYR A 129 10.08 -6.90 3.95
N GLU A 130 10.97 -7.59 3.25
CA GLU A 130 11.92 -8.50 3.89
C GLU A 130 12.89 -7.76 4.82
N ARG A 131 13.31 -6.55 4.42
CA ARG A 131 14.17 -5.71 5.26
C ARG A 131 13.52 -5.38 6.61
N TYR A 132 12.20 -5.16 6.62
CA TYR A 132 11.49 -4.76 7.83
C TYR A 132 10.82 -5.91 8.57
N GLY A 133 11.20 -7.15 8.26
CA GLY A 133 10.82 -8.30 9.06
C GLY A 133 9.63 -9.09 8.55
N PHE A 134 9.14 -8.81 7.35
CA PHE A 134 8.12 -9.63 6.72
C PHE A 134 8.73 -10.90 6.15
N GLU A 135 7.97 -12.00 6.21
CA GLU A 135 8.38 -13.29 5.62
C GLU A 135 7.39 -13.70 4.55
N CYS A 136 7.91 -14.22 3.44
CA CYS A 136 7.07 -14.74 2.35
C CYS A 136 6.48 -16.08 2.77
N LEU A 137 5.14 -16.16 2.79
CA LEU A 137 4.43 -17.38 3.12
C LEU A 137 4.22 -18.28 1.92
N GLU A 138 3.87 -17.70 0.78
CA GLU A 138 3.54 -18.45 -0.43
C GLU A 138 3.57 -17.54 -1.65
N GLU A 139 3.66 -18.15 -2.81
CA GLU A 139 3.47 -17.47 -4.09
C GLU A 139 2.42 -18.25 -4.87
N PHE A 140 1.55 -17.54 -5.58
CA PHE A 140 0.47 -18.15 -6.33
C PHE A 140 0.13 -17.32 -7.57
N ASP A 141 -0.49 -17.96 -8.54
CA ASP A 141 -0.95 -17.29 -9.75
C ASP A 141 -2.40 -16.85 -9.54
N GLU A 142 -2.73 -15.67 -10.05
CA GLU A 142 -4.08 -15.14 -10.00
C GLU A 142 -4.34 -14.25 -11.21
N TYR A 143 -5.59 -13.82 -11.35
CA TYR A 143 -5.97 -12.86 -12.38
C TYR A 143 -6.28 -11.51 -11.72
N PHE A 144 -5.63 -10.47 -12.23
CA PHE A 144 -5.86 -9.11 -11.79
C PHE A 144 -6.54 -8.34 -12.92
N GLU A 145 -7.81 -7.99 -12.74
CA GLU A 145 -8.62 -7.35 -13.79
C GLU A 145 -8.52 -8.14 -15.11
N GLY A 146 -8.58 -9.47 -15.04
CA GLY A 146 -8.46 -10.33 -16.18
C GLY A 146 -7.04 -10.57 -16.69
N HIS A 147 -6.04 -9.92 -16.13
CA HIS A 147 -4.63 -10.07 -16.51
C HIS A 147 -3.95 -11.06 -15.57
N PRO A 148 -3.27 -12.09 -16.09
CA PRO A 148 -2.59 -13.07 -15.22
C PRO A 148 -1.39 -12.45 -14.51
N LEU A 149 -1.30 -12.70 -13.19
CA LEU A 149 -0.20 -12.25 -12.35
C LEU A 149 0.26 -13.38 -11.45
N SER A 150 1.53 -13.33 -11.04
CA SER A 150 2.03 -14.10 -9.91
C SER A 150 2.11 -13.18 -8.69
N THR A 151 1.61 -13.65 -7.55
CA THR A 151 1.51 -12.86 -6.32
C THR A 151 2.22 -13.56 -5.18
N ALA A 152 3.00 -12.81 -4.40
CA ALA A 152 3.64 -13.29 -3.19
C ALA A 152 2.89 -12.75 -1.97
N LYS A 153 2.56 -13.61 -1.03
CA LYS A 153 1.90 -13.25 0.23
C LYS A 153 2.95 -13.20 1.34
N TYR A 154 3.06 -12.06 1.99
CA TYR A 154 3.98 -11.84 3.11
C TYR A 154 3.23 -11.64 4.41
N VAL A 155 3.88 -11.95 5.52
CA VAL A 155 3.34 -11.73 6.86
C VAL A 155 4.37 -11.07 7.77
N TYR A 156 3.87 -10.16 8.61
CA TYR A 156 4.63 -9.56 9.70
C TYR A 156 3.92 -9.89 11.01
N LEU A 157 4.67 -10.45 11.96
CA LEU A 157 4.10 -10.81 13.26
C LEU A 157 4.11 -9.59 14.18
N LEU A 158 2.91 -9.21 14.64
CA LEU A 158 2.69 -8.08 15.53
C LEU A 158 2.76 -8.55 16.99
N ASN A 159 3.27 -7.70 17.86
CA ASN A 159 3.23 -7.94 19.32
C ASN A 159 3.83 -9.28 19.75
N ASN A 160 4.95 -9.61 19.17
CA ASN A 160 5.73 -10.79 19.56
C ASN A 160 6.57 -10.54 20.79
#